data_c87ff8af125ae385135109c3fc000161
#
_entry.id   c87ff8af125ae385135109c3fc000161
#
_cell.length_a   1.000
_cell.length_b   1.000
_cell.length_c   1.000
_cell.angle_alpha   90.00
_cell.angle_beta   90.00
_cell.angle_gamma   90.00
#
_symmetry.space_group_name_H-M   'P 1'
#
loop_
_entity.id
_entity.type
_entity.pdbx_description
1 polymer ?
#
loop_
_entity_poly.entity_id
_entity_poly.type
_entity_poly.pdbx_seq_one_letter_code
_entity_poly.pdbx_strand_id
1 'polypeptide(L)'
;MKACSEVCIVGNGASLLGRGLGQAIDEHECVVRFNEFKIVGFEQDVGRRTSVWFYNRDSEHPSIVSRLTQFRPVCMFVHEWNIADTAPLKLDALIKQAGTGTQAARVQKAFLKEM
;
A
#
# COMPACT_ATOMS: atom_id res chain seq x y z
N MET A 1 -9.52 6.21 10.39
CA MET A 1 -8.78 6.86 9.29
C MET A 1 -9.59 8.02 8.74
N LYS A 2 -8.93 9.13 8.52
CA LYS A 2 -9.60 10.29 7.93
C LYS A 2 -9.91 9.99 6.46
N ALA A 3 -11.12 10.33 6.02
CA ALA A 3 -11.49 10.18 4.61
C ALA A 3 -10.66 11.13 3.75
N CYS A 4 -10.23 10.64 2.59
CA CYS A 4 -9.48 11.45 1.64
C CYS A 4 -10.43 12.09 0.63
N SER A 5 -10.33 13.41 0.48
CA SER A 5 -11.10 14.14 -0.54
C SER A 5 -10.43 14.06 -1.91
N GLU A 6 -9.13 13.75 -1.94
CA GLU A 6 -8.33 13.72 -3.16
C GLU A 6 -7.35 12.55 -3.10
N VAL A 7 -7.38 11.72 -4.13
CA VAL A 7 -6.59 10.49 -4.18
C VAL A 7 -5.77 10.45 -5.46
N CYS A 8 -4.48 10.18 -5.32
CA CYS A 8 -3.59 9.91 -6.45
C CYS A 8 -3.23 8.43 -6.45
N ILE A 9 -3.53 7.74 -7.54
CA ILE A 9 -3.22 6.32 -7.68
C ILE A 9 -1.97 6.18 -8.55
N VAL A 10 -0.92 5.59 -7.97
CA VAL A 10 0.38 5.46 -8.64
C VAL A 10 0.62 3.99 -8.98
N GLY A 11 0.59 3.67 -10.26
CA GLY A 11 0.95 2.33 -10.75
C GLY A 11 2.46 2.14 -10.80
N ASN A 12 2.88 0.91 -11.04
CA ASN A 12 4.30 0.53 -11.08
C ASN A 12 4.89 0.51 -12.49
N GLY A 13 4.18 1.05 -13.46
CA GLY A 13 4.66 1.08 -14.84
C GLY A 13 5.81 2.06 -15.04
N ALA A 14 6.65 1.78 -16.03
CA ALA A 14 7.81 2.61 -16.34
C ALA A 14 7.43 3.96 -16.97
N SER A 15 6.18 4.17 -17.35
CA SER A 15 5.74 5.40 -18.01
C SER A 15 5.91 6.66 -17.17
N LEU A 16 6.03 6.53 -15.84
CA LEU A 16 6.28 7.67 -14.96
C LEU A 16 7.75 8.10 -14.95
N LEU A 17 8.66 7.23 -15.32
CA LEU A 17 10.09 7.53 -15.22
C LEU A 17 10.49 8.68 -16.15
N GLY A 18 11.28 9.59 -15.62
CA GLY A 18 11.77 10.75 -16.36
C GLY A 18 10.78 11.90 -16.52
N ARG A 19 9.57 11.81 -15.93
CA ARG A 19 8.56 12.86 -16.07
C ARG A 19 8.61 13.92 -14.99
N GLY A 20 9.33 13.68 -13.91
CA GLY A 20 9.47 14.66 -12.83
C GLY A 20 8.19 14.97 -12.07
N LEU A 21 7.26 14.00 -11.98
CA LEU A 21 5.95 14.19 -11.37
C LEU A 21 5.90 13.93 -9.87
N GLY A 22 7.04 13.62 -9.25
CA GLY A 22 7.08 13.20 -7.85
C GLY A 22 6.48 14.23 -6.90
N GLN A 23 6.82 15.51 -7.07
CA GLN A 23 6.27 16.56 -6.22
C GLN A 23 4.76 16.70 -6.39
N ALA A 24 4.28 16.66 -7.63
CA ALA A 24 2.84 16.75 -7.91
C ALA A 24 2.08 15.58 -7.27
N ILE A 25 2.65 14.38 -7.31
CA ILE A 25 2.07 13.20 -6.66
C ILE A 25 1.96 13.45 -5.15
N ASP A 26 3.04 13.93 -4.53
CA ASP A 26 3.12 14.11 -3.08
C ASP A 26 2.24 15.26 -2.56
N GLU A 27 1.77 16.13 -3.42
CA GLU A 27 0.84 17.19 -3.06
C GLU A 27 -0.59 16.70 -2.86
N HIS A 28 -0.91 15.50 -3.32
CA HIS A 28 -2.23 14.91 -3.12
C HIS A 28 -2.43 14.49 -1.66
N GLU A 29 -3.66 14.59 -1.19
CA GLU A 29 -4.00 14.25 0.19
C GLU A 29 -3.72 12.77 0.49
N CYS A 30 -4.09 11.88 -0.43
CA CYS A 30 -3.82 10.46 -0.32
C CYS A 30 -3.09 9.95 -1.55
N VAL A 31 -2.04 9.17 -1.31
CA VAL A 31 -1.27 8.51 -2.37
C VAL A 31 -1.40 7.01 -2.19
N VAL A 32 -1.91 6.34 -3.22
CA VAL A 32 -2.15 4.90 -3.22
C VAL A 32 -1.09 4.20 -4.07
N ARG A 33 -0.43 3.19 -3.51
CA ARG A 33 0.58 2.41 -4.21
C ARG A 33 0.27 0.92 -4.11
N PHE A 34 0.96 0.12 -4.94
CA PHE A 34 0.65 -1.30 -5.11
C PHE A 34 1.89 -2.17 -5.00
N ASN A 35 1.75 -3.31 -4.33
CA ASN A 35 2.73 -4.40 -4.31
C ASN A 35 4.14 -3.92 -3.94
N GLU A 36 5.16 -4.32 -4.69
CA GLU A 36 6.55 -3.97 -4.42
C GLU A 36 6.94 -2.65 -5.11
N PHE A 37 6.14 -1.60 -4.91
CA PHE A 37 6.45 -0.28 -5.48
C PHE A 37 7.86 0.17 -5.08
N LYS A 38 8.49 0.94 -5.95
CA LYS A 38 9.85 1.43 -5.74
C LYS A 38 9.85 2.94 -5.68
N ILE A 39 10.40 3.48 -4.61
CA ILE A 39 10.54 4.93 -4.38
C ILE A 39 12.00 5.33 -4.34
N VAL A 40 12.84 4.61 -3.59
CA VAL A 40 14.25 4.97 -3.40
C VAL A 40 14.97 4.99 -4.75
N GLY A 41 15.55 6.13 -5.08
CA GLY A 41 16.19 6.36 -6.36
C GLY A 41 15.28 6.90 -7.45
N PHE A 42 13.96 6.96 -7.22
CA PHE A 42 12.98 7.42 -8.20
C PHE A 42 12.08 8.54 -7.66
N GLU A 43 12.46 9.15 -6.56
CA GLU A 43 11.61 10.12 -5.85
C GLU A 43 11.16 11.29 -6.71
N GLN A 44 12.02 11.76 -7.60
CA GLN A 44 11.69 12.87 -8.49
C GLN A 44 10.53 12.54 -9.44
N ASP A 45 10.39 11.27 -9.79
CA ASP A 45 9.39 10.83 -10.76
C ASP A 45 8.15 10.24 -10.12
N VAL A 46 8.28 9.57 -8.97
CA VAL A 46 7.16 8.84 -8.36
C VAL A 46 6.76 9.35 -6.99
N GLY A 47 7.47 10.33 -6.44
CA GLY A 47 7.18 10.89 -5.13
C GLY A 47 7.68 10.04 -3.98
N ARG A 48 7.38 10.49 -2.75
CA ARG A 48 7.88 9.87 -1.51
C ARG A 48 6.77 9.32 -0.62
N ARG A 49 5.55 9.85 -0.76
CA ARG A 49 4.47 9.54 0.17
C ARG A 49 3.73 8.26 -0.20
N THR A 50 3.30 7.54 0.81
CA THR A 50 2.44 6.36 0.67
C THR A 50 1.40 6.41 1.77
N SER A 51 0.16 6.70 1.41
CA SER A 51 -0.94 6.72 2.36
C SER A 51 -1.61 5.36 2.46
N VAL A 52 -1.86 4.73 1.32
CA VAL A 52 -2.54 3.45 1.22
C VAL A 52 -1.70 2.51 0.36
N TRP A 53 -1.51 1.29 0.87
CA TRP A 53 -0.74 0.26 0.19
C TRP A 53 -1.62 -0.96 -0.06
N PHE A 54 -1.87 -1.27 -1.33
CA PHE A 54 -2.54 -2.50 -1.74
C PHE A 54 -1.49 -3.57 -2.04
N TYR A 55 -1.62 -4.72 -1.39
CA TYR A 55 -0.66 -5.80 -1.54
C TYR A 55 -1.39 -7.11 -1.79
N ASN A 56 -1.25 -7.68 -2.98
CA ASN A 56 -1.94 -8.92 -3.35
C ASN A 56 -1.01 -10.13 -3.43
N ARG A 57 0.16 -10.01 -2.83
CA ARG A 57 1.14 -11.09 -2.77
C ARG A 57 1.06 -11.81 -1.43
N ASP A 58 2.12 -12.52 -1.06
CA ASP A 58 2.18 -13.24 0.21
C ASP A 58 2.16 -12.26 1.39
N SER A 59 1.05 -12.22 2.11
CA SER A 59 0.85 -11.31 3.24
C SER A 59 1.67 -11.69 4.48
N GLU A 60 2.43 -12.78 4.42
CA GLU A 60 3.35 -13.19 5.48
C GLU A 60 4.81 -12.94 5.12
N HIS A 61 5.09 -12.37 3.95
CA HIS A 61 6.46 -12.18 3.49
C HIS A 61 7.24 -11.25 4.44
N PRO A 62 8.44 -11.66 4.90
CA PRO A 62 9.18 -10.86 5.90
C PRO A 62 9.54 -9.45 5.45
N SER A 63 9.69 -9.21 4.14
CA SER A 63 10.00 -7.87 3.63
C SER A 63 8.92 -6.84 3.92
N ILE A 64 7.69 -7.28 4.27
CA ILE A 64 6.60 -6.38 4.62
C ILE A 64 6.98 -5.53 5.83
N VAL A 65 7.64 -6.10 6.84
CA VAL A 65 8.03 -5.36 8.04
C VAL A 65 8.95 -4.17 7.68
N SER A 66 9.97 -4.42 6.87
CA SER A 66 10.89 -3.34 6.49
C SER A 66 10.20 -2.28 5.63
N ARG A 67 9.29 -2.68 4.75
CA ARG A 67 8.54 -1.73 3.93
C ARG A 67 7.55 -0.91 4.76
N LEU A 68 6.87 -1.51 5.72
CA LEU A 68 6.01 -0.79 6.65
C LEU A 68 6.82 0.24 7.45
N THR A 69 7.98 -0.15 7.94
CA THR A 69 8.84 0.74 8.71
C THR A 69 9.37 1.89 7.85
N GLN A 70 9.74 1.62 6.61
CA GLN A 70 10.31 2.62 5.71
C GLN A 70 9.25 3.59 5.19
N PHE A 71 8.10 3.09 4.74
CA PHE A 71 7.11 3.91 4.03
C PHE A 71 5.93 4.33 4.90
N ARG A 72 5.67 3.64 6.00
CA ARG A 72 4.68 3.97 7.05
C ARG A 72 3.31 4.32 6.49
N PRO A 73 2.67 3.45 5.68
CA PRO A 73 1.33 3.72 5.17
C PRO A 73 0.32 3.79 6.31
N VAL A 74 -0.71 4.61 6.14
CA VAL A 74 -1.81 4.70 7.12
C VAL A 74 -2.64 3.43 7.08
N CYS A 75 -2.92 2.94 5.88
CA CYS A 75 -3.71 1.73 5.65
C CYS A 75 -2.98 0.78 4.70
N MET A 76 -3.20 -0.51 4.92
CA MET A 76 -2.74 -1.57 4.03
C MET A 76 -3.90 -2.51 3.75
N PHE A 77 -4.19 -2.75 2.46
CA PHE A 77 -5.21 -3.70 2.03
C PHE A 77 -4.53 -4.93 1.44
N VAL A 78 -4.97 -6.10 1.88
CA VAL A 78 -4.43 -7.38 1.43
C VAL A 78 -5.52 -8.29 0.92
N HIS A 79 -5.13 -9.21 0.04
CA HIS A 79 -5.98 -10.27 -0.44
C HIS A 79 -5.41 -11.61 0.00
N GLU A 80 -6.05 -12.23 0.99
CA GLU A 80 -5.64 -13.52 1.53
C GLU A 80 -6.56 -14.61 0.96
N TRP A 81 -6.06 -15.34 -0.01
CA TRP A 81 -6.81 -16.42 -0.67
C TRP A 81 -7.05 -17.58 0.31
N ASN A 82 -8.17 -18.28 0.11
CA ASN A 82 -8.52 -19.48 0.86
C ASN A 82 -8.68 -19.27 2.37
N ILE A 83 -8.88 -18.03 2.80
CA ILE A 83 -9.13 -17.67 4.19
C ILE A 83 -10.55 -17.11 4.30
N ALA A 84 -11.27 -17.48 5.36
CA ALA A 84 -12.59 -16.91 5.63
C ALA A 84 -12.48 -15.40 5.89
N ASP A 85 -13.44 -14.62 5.38
CA ASP A 85 -13.41 -13.16 5.50
C ASP A 85 -13.44 -12.69 6.96
N THR A 86 -13.90 -13.52 7.89
CA THR A 86 -13.95 -13.21 9.32
C THR A 86 -12.71 -13.66 10.08
N ALA A 87 -11.81 -14.39 9.43
CA ALA A 87 -10.58 -14.85 10.09
C ALA A 87 -9.64 -13.68 10.36
N PRO A 88 -8.82 -13.76 11.43
CA PRO A 88 -7.79 -12.76 11.68
C PRO A 88 -6.84 -12.66 10.48
N LEU A 89 -6.37 -11.44 10.19
CA LEU A 89 -5.39 -11.23 9.14
C LEU A 89 -4.03 -11.77 9.57
N LYS A 90 -3.40 -12.55 8.70
CA LYS A 90 -2.02 -13.03 8.93
C LYS A 90 -1.05 -11.85 9.02
N LEU A 91 -1.36 -10.78 8.29
CA LEU A 91 -0.59 -9.55 8.27
C LEU A 91 -0.52 -8.88 9.65
N ASP A 92 -1.49 -9.08 10.54
CA ASP A 92 -1.56 -8.37 11.81
C ASP A 92 -0.29 -8.55 12.66
N ALA A 93 0.28 -9.75 12.66
CA ALA A 93 1.52 -10.01 13.41
C ALA A 93 2.69 -9.18 12.86
N LEU A 94 2.78 -9.03 11.55
CA LEU A 94 3.85 -8.25 10.92
C LEU A 94 3.68 -6.75 11.18
N ILE A 95 2.44 -6.25 11.16
CA ILE A 95 2.16 -4.84 11.49
C ILE A 95 2.54 -4.56 12.93
N LYS A 96 2.20 -5.46 13.83
CA LYS A 96 2.55 -5.33 15.25
C LYS A 96 4.06 -5.31 15.44
N GLN A 97 4.77 -6.17 14.71
CA GLN A 97 6.23 -6.22 14.74
C GLN A 97 6.84 -4.90 14.24
N ALA A 98 6.29 -4.34 13.17
CA ALA A 98 6.78 -3.07 12.62
C ALA A 98 6.51 -1.89 13.53
N GLY A 99 5.44 -1.94 14.32
CA GLY A 99 5.10 -0.89 15.29
C GLY A 99 4.68 0.43 14.68
N THR A 100 4.20 0.44 13.43
CA THR A 100 3.86 1.68 12.72
C THR A 100 2.43 2.15 12.93
N GLY A 101 1.58 1.32 13.53
CA GLY A 101 0.17 1.66 13.70
C GLY A 101 -0.64 1.59 12.41
N THR A 102 -0.09 1.02 11.35
CA THR A 102 -0.79 0.85 10.08
C THR A 102 -2.06 0.04 10.28
N GLN A 103 -3.19 0.52 9.76
CA GLN A 103 -4.45 -0.22 9.78
C GLN A 103 -4.48 -1.17 8.60
N ALA A 104 -4.95 -2.39 8.83
CA ALA A 104 -5.02 -3.40 7.78
C ALA A 104 -6.45 -3.87 7.56
N ALA A 105 -6.78 -4.17 6.31
CA ALA A 105 -8.07 -4.74 5.94
C ALA A 105 -7.86 -5.75 4.83
N ARG A 106 -8.72 -6.77 4.82
CA ARG A 106 -8.76 -7.75 3.74
C ARG A 106 -9.77 -7.28 2.69
N VAL A 107 -9.40 -7.38 1.42
CA VAL A 107 -10.37 -7.19 0.34
C VAL A 107 -11.32 -8.38 0.35
N GLN A 108 -12.62 -8.10 0.47
CA GLN A 108 -13.62 -9.16 0.59
C GLN A 108 -13.79 -9.92 -0.72
N LYS A 109 -13.97 -11.24 -0.60
CA LYS A 109 -14.14 -12.11 -1.77
C LYS A 109 -15.34 -11.74 -2.61
N ALA A 110 -16.44 -11.34 -1.98
CA ALA A 110 -17.65 -10.93 -2.69
C ALA A 110 -17.39 -9.72 -3.59
N PHE A 111 -16.61 -8.75 -3.11
CA PHE A 111 -16.22 -7.58 -3.89
C PHE A 111 -15.39 -7.98 -5.10
N LEU A 112 -14.45 -8.91 -4.92
CA LEU A 112 -13.58 -9.36 -6.01
C LEU A 112 -14.35 -10.07 -7.12
N LYS A 113 -15.43 -10.79 -6.79
CA LYS A 113 -16.24 -11.46 -7.78
C LYS A 113 -16.97 -10.50 -8.71
N GLU A 114 -17.23 -9.29 -8.28
CA GLU A 114 -17.95 -8.28 -9.05
C GLU A 114 -17.01 -7.45 -9.92
N MET A 115 -15.73 -7.61 -9.73
CA MET A 115 -14.73 -6.93 -10.53
C MET A 115 -14.47 -7.66 -11.84
#